data_1fb3796b91775f13b1e434af4081af3c
#
_entry.id   1fb3796b91775f13b1e434af4081af3c
#
_cell.length_a   1.000
_cell.length_b   1.000
_cell.length_c   1.000
_cell.angle_alpha   90.00
_cell.angle_beta   90.00
_cell.angle_gamma   90.00
#
_symmetry.space_group_name_H-M   'P 1'
#
loop_
_entity.id
_entity.type
_entity.pdbx_description
1 polymer ?
#
loop_
_entity_poly.entity_id
_entity_poly.type
_entity_poly.pdbx_seq_one_letter_code
_entity_poly.pdbx_strand_id
1 'polypeptide(L)'
;MVNVALLGFGRIGQMHAQNINQNKSLKLLYVYEKIDKLSKKAKNLYNCIIENNYKKIFSDKKVDIVFISSPTNTHIKFIEEGIKYNKTIFCEKPLDLNIQKIIKTFKKV
;
A
#
# COMPACT_ATOMS: atom_id res chain seq x y z
N MET A 1 1.55 18.04 4.04
CA MET A 1 2.05 16.67 4.27
C MET A 1 1.51 15.71 3.23
N VAL A 2 2.35 14.83 2.77
CA VAL A 2 1.94 13.80 1.80
C VAL A 2 1.39 12.60 2.57
N ASN A 3 0.17 12.19 2.28
CA ASN A 3 -0.49 11.09 2.96
C ASN A 3 -0.22 9.77 2.24
N VAL A 4 0.28 8.80 2.99
CA VAL A 4 0.67 7.47 2.47
C VAL A 4 -0.27 6.41 3.02
N ALA A 5 -0.73 5.53 2.15
CA ALA A 5 -1.39 4.30 2.54
C ALA A 5 -0.43 3.13 2.31
N LEU A 6 -0.26 2.30 3.31
CA LEU A 6 0.60 1.12 3.24
C LEU A 6 -0.26 -0.13 3.17
N LEU A 7 -0.09 -0.90 2.10
CA LEU A 7 -0.79 -2.16 1.92
C LEU A 7 0.16 -3.31 2.26
N GLY A 8 -0.10 -3.97 3.37
CA GLY A 8 0.73 -5.04 3.89
C GLY A 8 1.65 -4.58 5.02
N PHE A 9 1.53 -5.25 6.16
CA PHE A 9 2.32 -4.92 7.36
C PHE A 9 3.09 -6.13 7.88
N GLY A 10 3.57 -6.97 6.94
CA GLY A 10 4.53 -8.02 7.25
C GLY A 10 5.91 -7.40 7.50
N ARG A 11 6.94 -8.23 7.51
CA ARG A 11 8.31 -7.79 7.82
C ARG A 11 8.75 -6.58 6.99
N ILE A 12 8.56 -6.64 5.68
CA ILE A 12 8.97 -5.55 4.77
C ILE A 12 8.09 -4.32 4.98
N GLY A 13 6.77 -4.52 5.11
CA GLY A 13 5.84 -3.43 5.37
C GLY A 13 6.15 -2.69 6.65
N GLN A 14 6.55 -3.40 7.70
CA GLN A 14 6.94 -2.77 8.97
C GLN A 14 8.18 -1.88 8.81
N MET A 15 9.14 -2.32 8.01
CA MET A 15 10.32 -1.51 7.71
C MET A 15 9.93 -0.22 6.96
N HIS A 16 9.06 -0.33 5.97
CA HIS A 16 8.60 0.84 5.23
C HIS A 16 7.77 1.79 6.11
N ALA A 17 6.93 1.23 6.99
CA ALA A 17 6.16 2.05 7.92
C ALA A 17 7.07 2.90 8.82
N GLN A 18 8.13 2.30 9.32
CA GLN A 18 9.11 3.01 10.14
C GLN A 18 9.75 4.16 9.36
N ASN A 19 10.17 3.90 8.13
CA ASN A 19 10.79 4.92 7.28
C ASN A 19 9.81 6.05 6.95
N ILE A 20 8.56 5.71 6.64
CA ILE A 20 7.51 6.71 6.38
C ILE A 20 7.29 7.58 7.62
N ASN A 21 7.19 6.95 8.78
CA ASN A 21 6.93 7.65 10.03
C ASN A 21 8.06 8.59 10.43
N GLN A 22 9.29 8.27 10.08
CA GLN A 22 10.46 9.10 10.37
C GLN A 22 10.61 10.29 9.42
N ASN A 23 9.92 10.29 8.30
CA ASN A 23 10.00 11.36 7.32
C ASN A 23 8.96 12.44 7.65
N LYS A 24 9.43 13.65 7.96
CA LYS A 24 8.56 14.77 8.37
C LYS A 24 7.59 15.23 7.29
N SER A 25 7.87 14.92 6.02
CA SER A 25 7.00 15.30 4.89
C SER A 25 5.92 14.28 4.62
N LEU A 26 5.97 13.11 5.23
CA LEU A 26 5.06 12.01 5.00
C LEU A 26 4.22 11.72 6.24
N LYS A 27 2.97 11.31 6.01
CA LYS A 27 2.10 10.82 7.07
C LYS A 27 1.59 9.44 6.69
N LEU A 28 1.77 8.46 7.57
CA LEU A 28 1.19 7.13 7.41
C LEU A 28 -0.29 7.22 7.80
N LEU A 29 -1.17 7.39 6.81
CA LEU A 29 -2.58 7.60 7.03
C LEU A 29 -3.34 6.29 7.21
N TYR A 30 -3.13 5.33 6.30
CA TYR A 30 -3.80 4.05 6.30
C TYR A 30 -2.82 2.90 6.32
N VAL A 31 -3.22 1.80 6.99
CA VAL A 31 -2.59 0.49 6.81
C VAL A 31 -3.69 -0.52 6.47
N TYR A 32 -3.48 -1.26 5.38
CA TYR A 32 -4.31 -2.39 4.99
C TYR A 32 -3.55 -3.66 5.36
N GLU A 33 -4.13 -4.47 6.24
CA GLU A 33 -3.51 -5.71 6.70
C GLU A 33 -4.60 -6.66 7.19
N LYS A 34 -4.68 -7.83 6.58
CA LYS A 34 -5.72 -8.81 6.90
C LYS A 34 -5.45 -9.59 8.19
N ILE A 35 -4.18 -9.70 8.58
CA ILE A 35 -3.81 -10.42 9.80
C ILE A 35 -4.03 -9.50 11.00
N ASP A 36 -4.99 -9.85 11.85
CA ASP A 36 -5.45 -9.03 12.94
C ASP A 36 -4.33 -8.61 13.90
N LYS A 37 -3.44 -9.53 14.24
CA LYS A 37 -2.29 -9.25 15.11
C LYS A 37 -1.40 -8.16 14.53
N LEU A 38 -1.17 -8.19 13.21
CA LEU A 38 -0.33 -7.20 12.53
C LEU A 38 -1.03 -5.85 12.40
N SER A 39 -2.32 -5.84 12.10
CA SER A 39 -3.06 -4.58 12.01
C SER A 39 -3.13 -3.87 13.35
N LYS A 40 -3.32 -4.60 14.44
CA LYS A 40 -3.28 -4.03 15.80
C LYS A 40 -1.92 -3.45 16.13
N LYS A 41 -0.85 -4.13 15.74
CA LYS A 41 0.51 -3.63 15.92
C LYS A 41 0.73 -2.31 15.19
N ALA A 42 0.28 -2.21 13.95
CA ALA A 42 0.39 -0.98 13.18
C ALA A 42 -0.35 0.18 13.85
N LYS A 43 -1.56 -0.06 14.30
CA LYS A 43 -2.36 0.96 14.98
C LYS A 43 -1.68 1.44 16.26
N ASN A 44 -1.16 0.54 17.06
CA ASN A 44 -0.52 0.88 18.32
C ASN A 44 0.77 1.67 18.11
N LEU A 45 1.56 1.32 17.10
CA LEU A 45 2.84 1.99 16.82
C LEU A 45 2.68 3.35 16.17
N TYR A 46 1.72 3.50 15.24
CA TYR A 46 1.67 4.68 14.37
C TYR A 46 0.37 5.47 14.45
N ASN A 47 -0.60 4.98 15.20
CA ASN A 47 -1.92 5.63 15.33
C ASN A 47 -2.56 5.92 13.95
N CYS A 48 -2.34 5.02 13.00
CA CYS A 48 -2.91 5.10 11.67
C CYS A 48 -4.31 4.51 11.62
N ILE A 49 -5.02 4.74 10.51
CA ILE A 49 -6.33 4.14 10.29
C ILE A 49 -6.13 2.75 9.70
N ILE A 50 -6.71 1.73 10.34
CA ILE A 50 -6.74 0.38 9.79
C ILE A 50 -7.99 0.25 8.94
N GLU A 51 -7.80 0.03 7.63
CA GLU A 51 -8.91 -0.11 6.69
C GLU A 51 -8.74 -1.41 5.90
N ASN A 52 -9.71 -2.31 6.03
CA ASN A 52 -9.66 -3.61 5.38
C ASN A 52 -10.40 -3.67 4.04
N ASN A 53 -10.99 -2.57 3.63
CA ASN A 53 -11.53 -2.43 2.28
C ASN A 53 -10.59 -1.57 1.45
N TYR A 54 -9.75 -2.21 0.62
CA TYR A 54 -8.76 -1.48 -0.16
C TYR A 54 -9.39 -0.46 -1.12
N LYS A 55 -10.61 -0.70 -1.57
CA LYS A 55 -11.30 0.24 -2.46
C LYS A 55 -11.56 1.59 -1.78
N LYS A 56 -11.84 1.58 -0.49
CA LYS A 56 -12.00 2.82 0.28
C LYS A 56 -10.69 3.60 0.37
N ILE A 57 -9.57 2.89 0.49
CA ILE A 57 -8.25 3.53 0.53
C ILE A 57 -7.95 4.19 -0.81
N PHE A 58 -8.08 3.46 -1.92
CA PHE A 58 -7.79 3.99 -3.25
C PHE A 58 -8.71 5.13 -3.67
N SER A 59 -9.97 5.08 -3.26
CA SER A 59 -10.94 6.14 -3.60
C SER A 59 -10.87 7.35 -2.68
N ASP A 60 -10.13 7.30 -1.59
CA ASP A 60 -9.98 8.44 -0.68
C ASP A 60 -9.06 9.49 -1.29
N LYS A 61 -9.60 10.67 -1.54
CA LYS A 61 -8.86 11.78 -2.15
C LYS A 61 -7.70 12.28 -1.30
N LYS A 62 -7.72 12.00 -0.01
CA LYS A 62 -6.64 12.38 0.90
C LYS A 62 -5.39 11.53 0.72
N VAL A 63 -5.51 10.34 0.13
CA VAL A 63 -4.38 9.45 -0.10
C VAL A 63 -3.62 9.92 -1.34
N ASP A 64 -2.35 10.25 -1.15
CA ASP A 64 -1.47 10.70 -2.24
C ASP A 64 -0.63 9.57 -2.81
N ILE A 65 -0.09 8.73 -1.95
CA ILE A 65 0.81 7.63 -2.31
C ILE A 65 0.27 6.33 -1.73
N VAL A 66 0.28 5.27 -2.54
CA VAL A 66 0.01 3.91 -2.06
C VAL A 66 1.28 3.09 -2.16
N PHE A 67 1.73 2.57 -1.04
CA PHE A 67 2.92 1.74 -0.94
C PHE A 67 2.49 0.28 -0.81
N ILE A 68 2.83 -0.56 -1.80
CA ILE A 68 2.37 -1.95 -1.85
C ILE A 68 3.49 -2.88 -1.38
N SER A 69 3.32 -3.44 -0.19
CA SER A 69 4.22 -4.45 0.39
C SER A 69 3.45 -5.71 0.83
N SER A 70 2.25 -5.89 0.28
CA SER A 70 1.42 -7.08 0.48
C SER A 70 1.97 -8.27 -0.33
N PRO A 71 1.39 -9.49 -0.17
CA PRO A 71 1.88 -10.65 -0.93
C PRO A 71 1.92 -10.41 -2.44
N THR A 72 2.92 -11.00 -3.09
CA THR A 72 3.20 -10.79 -4.52
C THR A 72 1.98 -10.98 -5.41
N ASN A 73 1.12 -11.97 -5.09
CA ASN A 73 -0.07 -12.24 -5.89
C ASN A 73 -1.13 -11.12 -5.85
N THR A 74 -0.97 -10.13 -4.98
CA THR A 74 -1.88 -8.98 -4.90
C THR A 74 -1.35 -7.75 -5.66
N HIS A 75 -0.09 -7.75 -6.07
CA HIS A 75 0.56 -6.56 -6.61
C HIS A 75 -0.13 -6.01 -7.85
N ILE A 76 -0.42 -6.86 -8.84
CA ILE A 76 -1.06 -6.42 -10.09
C ILE A 76 -2.43 -5.81 -9.82
N LYS A 77 -3.23 -6.44 -8.97
CA LYS A 77 -4.54 -5.95 -8.59
C LYS A 77 -4.47 -4.55 -7.98
N PHE A 78 -3.54 -4.32 -7.07
CA PHE A 78 -3.40 -3.02 -6.42
C PHE A 78 -2.79 -1.97 -7.34
N ILE A 79 -1.88 -2.35 -8.23
CA ILE A 79 -1.35 -1.44 -9.23
C ILE A 79 -2.48 -0.96 -10.16
N GLU A 80 -3.34 -1.87 -10.60
CA GLU A 80 -4.49 -1.53 -11.45
C GLU A 80 -5.44 -0.55 -10.74
N GLU A 81 -5.71 -0.77 -9.46
CA GLU A 81 -6.53 0.15 -8.67
C GLU A 81 -5.86 1.53 -8.57
N GLY A 82 -4.56 1.56 -8.36
CA GLY A 82 -3.82 2.82 -8.30
C GLY A 82 -3.90 3.62 -9.60
N ILE A 83 -3.78 2.94 -10.73
CA ILE A 83 -3.93 3.57 -12.04
C ILE A 83 -5.34 4.15 -12.19
N LYS A 84 -6.34 3.38 -11.80
CA LYS A 84 -7.75 3.79 -11.90
C LYS A 84 -8.03 5.08 -11.14
N TYR A 85 -7.43 5.24 -9.96
CA TYR A 85 -7.66 6.40 -9.11
C TYR A 85 -6.52 7.43 -9.16
N ASN A 86 -5.61 7.32 -10.12
CA ASN A 86 -4.50 8.27 -10.32
C ASN A 86 -3.61 8.43 -9.09
N LYS A 87 -3.36 7.34 -8.37
CA LYS A 87 -2.46 7.36 -7.22
C LYS A 87 -1.00 7.16 -7.63
N THR A 88 -0.09 7.79 -6.92
CA THR A 88 1.32 7.46 -7.03
C THR A 88 1.57 6.13 -6.33
N ILE A 89 2.17 5.18 -7.04
CA ILE A 89 2.33 3.80 -6.55
C ILE A 89 3.81 3.48 -6.37
N PHE A 90 4.16 2.96 -5.20
CA PHE A 90 5.41 2.26 -4.97
C PHE A 90 5.07 0.80 -4.69
N CYS A 91 5.72 -0.12 -5.39
CA CYS A 91 5.44 -1.55 -5.24
C CYS A 91 6.72 -2.32 -5.01
N GLU A 92 6.72 -3.17 -3.97
CA GLU A 92 7.84 -4.06 -3.67
C GLU A 92 8.03 -5.13 -4.75
N LYS A 93 9.26 -5.53 -4.95
CA LYS A 93 9.61 -6.63 -5.87
C LYS A 93 9.25 -7.98 -5.23
N PRO A 94 8.96 -8.99 -6.03
CA PRO A 94 8.71 -8.89 -7.47
C PRO A 94 7.31 -8.34 -7.76
N LEU A 95 7.13 -7.72 -8.92
CA LEU A 95 5.81 -7.18 -9.30
C LEU A 95 4.77 -8.28 -9.44
N ASP A 96 5.14 -9.36 -10.11
CA ASP A 96 4.31 -10.55 -10.26
C ASP A 96 5.17 -11.70 -10.75
N LEU A 97 4.74 -12.93 -10.45
CA LEU A 97 5.41 -14.13 -10.95
C LEU A 97 4.95 -14.50 -12.36
N ASN A 98 3.86 -13.91 -12.84
CA ASN A 98 3.30 -14.18 -14.15
C ASN A 98 3.61 -13.03 -15.11
N ILE A 99 4.52 -13.28 -16.04
CA ILE A 99 4.97 -12.29 -17.03
C ILE A 99 3.81 -11.75 -17.86
N GLN A 100 2.84 -12.58 -18.23
CA GLN A 100 1.68 -12.13 -19.00
C GLN A 100 0.87 -11.08 -18.27
N LYS A 101 0.66 -11.27 -16.97
CA LYS A 101 -0.04 -10.28 -16.14
C LYS A 101 0.75 -8.98 -16.05
N ILE A 102 2.06 -9.06 -15.91
CA ILE A 102 2.91 -7.87 -15.86
C ILE A 102 2.80 -7.07 -17.15
N ILE A 103 2.94 -7.73 -18.29
CA ILE A 103 2.84 -7.09 -19.60
C ILE A 103 1.46 -6.43 -19.77
N LYS A 104 0.40 -7.17 -19.44
CA LYS A 104 -0.97 -6.66 -19.56
C LYS A 104 -1.17 -5.40 -18.71
N THR A 105 -0.62 -5.39 -17.49
CA THR A 105 -0.74 -4.25 -16.58
C THR A 105 -0.04 -3.02 -17.14
N PHE A 106 1.19 -3.17 -17.65
CA PHE A 106 1.93 -2.05 -18.19
C PHE A 106 1.31 -1.48 -19.48
N LYS A 107 0.55 -2.27 -20.22
CA LYS A 107 -0.20 -1.77 -21.38
C LYS A 107 -1.34 -0.84 -21.00
N LYS A 108 -1.80 -0.86 -19.76
CA LYS A 108 -2.86 0.03 -19.27
C LYS A 108 -2.34 1.40 -18.80
N VAL A 109 -1.04 1.54 -18.68
CA VAL A 109 -0.41 2.78 -18.20
C VAL A 109 -0.27 3.84 -19.34
#